data_16d6caf25e60236900aed5b402fa5597
#
_entry.id   16d6caf25e60236900aed5b402fa5597
#
_cell.length_a   1.000
_cell.length_b   1.000
_cell.length_c   1.000
_cell.angle_alpha   90.00
_cell.angle_beta   90.00
_cell.angle_gamma   90.00
#
_symmetry.space_group_name_H-M   'P 1'
#
loop_
_entity.id
_entity.type
_entity.pdbx_description
1 polymer ?
#
loop_
_entity_poly.entity_id
_entity_poly.type
_entity_poly.pdbx_seq_one_letter_code
_entity_poly.pdbx_strand_id
1 'polypeptide(L)'
;MQHMNVNKYDLENGNAVEIISDEVLITSEQDALDLMADVGYQYESTKIILHKKHVSEHFFELKSGLAGAVLQKFSNYRVRLAIIGEFSNHKSRSLKDFIYESNRNGHILFVEDIRAALEALK
;
A
#
# COMPACT_ATOMS: atom_id res chain seq x y z
N MET A 1 6.46 -4.40 -20.36
CA MET A 1 6.35 -4.39 -18.89
C MET A 1 7.74 -4.29 -18.28
N GLN A 2 7.91 -3.38 -17.34
CA GLN A 2 9.23 -3.21 -16.71
C GLN A 2 9.46 -4.29 -15.65
N HIS A 3 10.72 -4.69 -15.53
CA HIS A 3 11.12 -5.61 -14.49
C HIS A 3 11.13 -4.87 -13.14
N MET A 4 10.43 -5.43 -12.15
CA MET A 4 10.40 -4.87 -10.80
C MET A 4 11.40 -5.60 -9.91
N ASN A 5 12.10 -4.81 -9.07
CA ASN A 5 12.89 -5.39 -7.99
C ASN A 5 11.97 -5.58 -6.80
N VAL A 6 11.93 -6.77 -6.27
CA VAL A 6 11.03 -7.10 -5.17
C VAL A 6 11.68 -8.07 -4.20
N ASN A 7 11.17 -8.07 -2.97
CA ASN A 7 11.36 -9.16 -2.03
C ASN A 7 10.04 -9.91 -1.92
N LYS A 8 10.09 -11.23 -2.08
CA LYS A 8 8.91 -12.08 -1.96
C LYS A 8 8.91 -12.75 -0.60
N TYR A 9 7.74 -12.82 0.01
CA TYR A 9 7.56 -13.45 1.31
C TYR A 9 6.45 -14.48 1.21
N ASP A 10 6.73 -15.71 1.60
CA ASP A 10 5.71 -16.74 1.67
C ASP A 10 4.91 -16.57 2.96
N LEU A 11 3.60 -16.59 2.82
CA LEU A 11 2.67 -16.50 3.93
C LEU A 11 1.84 -17.77 3.99
N GLU A 12 1.16 -17.97 5.10
CA GLU A 12 0.33 -19.15 5.28
C GLU A 12 -0.72 -19.28 4.19
N ASN A 13 -1.30 -18.15 3.76
CA ASN A 13 -2.33 -18.11 2.73
C ASN A 13 -1.84 -17.28 1.53
N GLY A 14 -0.80 -17.78 0.85
CA GLY A 14 -0.27 -17.11 -0.33
C GLY A 14 1.06 -16.43 -0.10
N ASN A 15 1.25 -15.29 -0.75
CA ASN A 15 2.52 -14.55 -0.67
C ASN A 15 2.28 -13.06 -0.59
N ALA A 16 3.32 -12.33 -0.14
CA ALA A 16 3.34 -10.88 -0.19
C ALA A 16 4.57 -10.43 -0.97
N VAL A 17 4.45 -9.31 -1.66
CA VAL A 17 5.51 -8.77 -2.51
C VAL A 17 5.85 -7.37 -2.02
N GLU A 18 7.09 -7.18 -1.59
CA GLU A 18 7.61 -5.87 -1.18
C GLU A 18 8.35 -5.26 -2.36
N ILE A 19 7.92 -4.07 -2.79
CA ILE A 19 8.56 -3.39 -3.91
C ILE A 19 9.80 -2.66 -3.42
N ILE A 20 10.89 -2.83 -4.15
CA ILE A 20 12.18 -2.17 -3.88
C ILE A 20 12.39 -1.13 -4.97
N SER A 21 12.34 0.14 -4.60
CA SER A 21 12.49 1.24 -5.55
C SER A 21 12.82 2.54 -4.82
N ASP A 22 13.48 3.46 -5.50
CA ASP A 22 13.69 4.82 -4.98
C ASP A 22 12.66 5.79 -5.56
N GLU A 23 11.76 5.32 -6.39
CA GLU A 23 10.79 6.17 -7.08
C GLU A 23 9.47 6.27 -6.32
N VAL A 24 8.75 7.37 -6.57
CA VAL A 24 7.36 7.49 -6.14
C VAL A 24 6.52 6.69 -7.13
N LEU A 25 5.81 5.69 -6.64
CA LEU A 25 5.09 4.74 -7.48
C LEU A 25 3.60 5.02 -7.57
N ILE A 26 3.01 5.64 -6.54
CA ILE A 26 1.60 5.98 -6.54
C ILE A 26 1.45 7.49 -6.48
N THR A 27 1.11 8.08 -7.63
CA THR A 27 0.81 9.51 -7.76
C THR A 27 -0.63 9.74 -8.21
N SER A 28 -1.32 8.66 -8.60
CA SER A 28 -2.66 8.73 -9.13
C SER A 28 -3.38 7.41 -8.87
N GLU A 29 -4.68 7.42 -9.07
CA GLU A 29 -5.51 6.23 -9.02
C GLU A 29 -5.06 5.19 -10.06
N GLN A 30 -4.69 5.65 -11.26
CA GLN A 30 -4.23 4.77 -12.32
C GLN A 30 -2.94 4.05 -11.94
N ASP A 31 -2.03 4.74 -11.25
CA ASP A 31 -0.79 4.11 -10.77
C ASP A 31 -1.10 2.92 -9.85
N ALA A 32 -2.11 3.05 -9.01
CA ALA A 32 -2.50 1.97 -8.11
C ALA A 32 -3.01 0.77 -8.91
N LEU A 33 -3.82 1.02 -9.93
CA LEU A 33 -4.33 -0.06 -10.81
C LEU A 33 -3.19 -0.75 -11.55
N ASP A 34 -2.25 0.02 -12.09
CA ASP A 34 -1.10 -0.52 -12.81
C ASP A 34 -0.24 -1.39 -11.90
N LEU A 35 -0.02 -0.93 -10.67
CA LEU A 35 0.78 -1.69 -9.69
C LEU A 35 0.10 -3.02 -9.35
N MET A 36 -1.21 -3.00 -9.10
CA MET A 36 -1.96 -4.23 -8.82
C MET A 36 -1.88 -5.21 -9.98
N ALA A 37 -2.00 -4.71 -11.21
CA ALA A 37 -1.94 -5.55 -12.40
C ALA A 37 -0.54 -6.16 -12.56
N ASP A 38 0.50 -5.36 -12.40
CA ASP A 38 1.88 -5.82 -12.56
C ASP A 38 2.25 -6.87 -11.51
N VAL A 39 1.91 -6.63 -10.26
CA VAL A 39 2.20 -7.58 -9.18
C VAL A 39 1.38 -8.86 -9.35
N GLY A 40 0.12 -8.73 -9.70
CA GLY A 40 -0.74 -9.89 -9.94
C GLY A 40 -0.23 -10.74 -11.08
N TYR A 41 0.18 -10.11 -12.18
CA TYR A 41 0.67 -10.82 -13.35
C TYR A 41 2.03 -11.50 -13.11
N GLN A 42 2.98 -10.77 -12.52
CA GLN A 42 4.34 -11.27 -12.35
C GLN A 42 4.52 -12.23 -11.18
N TYR A 43 3.77 -12.03 -10.11
CA TYR A 43 4.00 -12.75 -8.85
C TYR A 43 2.78 -13.49 -8.32
N GLU A 44 1.66 -13.39 -9.02
CA GLU A 44 0.39 -14.00 -8.58
C GLU A 44 0.05 -13.65 -7.13
N SER A 45 0.27 -12.38 -6.78
CA SER A 45 0.05 -11.89 -5.42
C SER A 45 -1.05 -10.85 -5.35
N THR A 46 -1.81 -10.89 -4.27
CA THR A 46 -2.81 -9.88 -3.93
C THR A 46 -2.43 -9.12 -2.65
N LYS A 47 -1.16 -9.23 -2.24
CA LYS A 47 -0.66 -8.56 -1.03
C LYS A 47 0.62 -7.82 -1.40
N ILE A 48 0.55 -6.50 -1.37
CA ILE A 48 1.63 -5.62 -1.82
C ILE A 48 2.14 -4.82 -0.62
N ILE A 49 3.46 -4.71 -0.53
CA ILE A 49 4.10 -3.91 0.51
C ILE A 49 4.90 -2.79 -0.15
N LEU A 50 4.58 -1.56 0.22
CA LEU A 50 5.29 -0.36 -0.19
C LEU A 50 5.88 0.33 1.02
N HIS A 51 6.79 1.26 0.76
CA HIS A 51 7.30 2.17 1.78
C HIS A 51 6.70 3.55 1.56
N LYS A 52 6.64 4.36 2.62
CA LYS A 52 6.03 5.70 2.55
C LYS A 52 6.61 6.53 1.40
N LYS A 53 7.91 6.38 1.11
CA LYS A 53 8.58 7.11 0.02
C LYS A 53 8.03 6.77 -1.36
N HIS A 54 7.35 5.63 -1.51
CA HIS A 54 6.77 5.20 -2.78
C HIS A 54 5.42 5.85 -3.07
N VAL A 55 4.88 6.58 -2.11
CA VAL A 55 3.54 7.15 -2.21
C VAL A 55 3.65 8.66 -2.20
N SER A 56 2.99 9.32 -3.16
CA SER A 56 2.99 10.76 -3.27
C SER A 56 2.52 11.44 -1.99
N GLU A 57 3.08 12.60 -1.68
CA GLU A 57 2.63 13.41 -0.54
C GLU A 57 1.15 13.78 -0.64
N HIS A 58 0.63 13.89 -1.86
CA HIS A 58 -0.80 14.19 -2.09
C HIS A 58 -1.72 13.12 -1.50
N PHE A 59 -1.24 11.89 -1.39
CA PHE A 59 -2.00 10.82 -0.75
C PHE A 59 -2.34 11.20 0.69
N PHE A 60 -1.40 11.83 1.38
CA PHE A 60 -1.57 12.19 2.79
C PHE A 60 -2.30 13.53 2.98
N GLU A 61 -2.60 14.22 1.91
CA GLU A 61 -3.47 15.39 1.91
C GLU A 61 -4.87 14.92 1.55
N LEU A 62 -5.71 14.65 2.56
CA LEU A 62 -7.02 14.04 2.30
C LEU A 62 -7.89 14.85 1.35
N LYS A 63 -7.72 16.18 1.31
CA LYS A 63 -8.45 17.04 0.41
C LYS A 63 -8.18 16.73 -1.07
N SER A 64 -7.03 16.12 -1.38
CA SER A 64 -6.70 15.76 -2.76
C SER A 64 -7.61 14.66 -3.30
N GLY A 65 -8.19 13.85 -2.41
CA GLY A 65 -9.01 12.71 -2.80
C GLY A 65 -8.22 11.47 -3.19
N LEU A 66 -6.90 11.56 -3.28
CA LEU A 66 -6.08 10.44 -3.75
C LEU A 66 -6.16 9.23 -2.83
N ALA A 67 -6.07 9.42 -1.52
CA ALA A 67 -6.12 8.31 -0.57
C ALA A 67 -7.42 7.54 -0.67
N GLY A 68 -8.54 8.26 -0.74
CA GLY A 68 -9.85 7.63 -0.88
C GLY A 68 -10.00 6.86 -2.19
N ALA A 69 -9.52 7.46 -3.29
CA ALA A 69 -9.60 6.83 -4.61
C ALA A 69 -8.76 5.54 -4.65
N VAL A 70 -7.54 5.59 -4.12
CA VAL A 70 -6.65 4.42 -4.06
C VAL A 70 -7.25 3.33 -3.18
N LEU A 71 -7.75 3.71 -1.98
CA LEU A 71 -8.40 2.76 -1.08
C LEU A 71 -9.56 2.05 -1.78
N GLN A 72 -10.37 2.80 -2.52
CA GLN A 72 -11.50 2.23 -3.25
C GLN A 72 -11.04 1.16 -4.25
N LYS A 73 -9.94 1.40 -4.96
CA LYS A 73 -9.43 0.45 -5.95
C LYS A 73 -8.91 -0.82 -5.28
N PHE A 74 -8.14 -0.69 -4.21
CA PHE A 74 -7.67 -1.86 -3.48
C PHE A 74 -8.83 -2.68 -2.93
N SER A 75 -9.86 -2.01 -2.41
CA SER A 75 -11.06 -2.68 -1.94
C SER A 75 -11.81 -3.40 -3.06
N ASN A 76 -12.02 -2.70 -4.18
CA ASN A 76 -12.77 -3.26 -5.33
C ASN A 76 -12.12 -4.50 -5.90
N TYR A 77 -10.80 -4.51 -6.00
CA TYR A 77 -10.06 -5.63 -6.59
C TYR A 77 -9.59 -6.66 -5.56
N ARG A 78 -9.92 -6.42 -4.29
CA ARG A 78 -9.56 -7.32 -3.19
C ARG A 78 -8.06 -7.54 -3.09
N VAL A 79 -7.31 -6.48 -3.33
CA VAL A 79 -5.86 -6.46 -3.13
C VAL A 79 -5.57 -5.70 -1.84
N ARG A 80 -4.66 -6.21 -1.04
CA ARG A 80 -4.29 -5.59 0.22
C ARG A 80 -2.93 -4.91 0.07
N LEU A 81 -2.81 -3.72 0.64
CA LEU A 81 -1.59 -2.92 0.60
C LEU A 81 -1.13 -2.61 2.01
N ALA A 82 0.13 -2.85 2.30
CA ALA A 82 0.75 -2.36 3.54
C ALA A 82 1.76 -1.28 3.17
N ILE A 83 1.71 -0.15 3.84
CA ILE A 83 2.64 0.96 3.64
C ILE A 83 3.48 1.10 4.91
N ILE A 84 4.79 0.88 4.76
CA ILE A 84 5.73 0.96 5.87
C ILE A 84 6.24 2.39 6.00
N GLY A 85 6.16 2.95 7.19
CA GLY A 85 6.68 4.28 7.44
C GLY A 85 6.34 4.80 8.81
N GLU A 86 6.76 6.03 9.06
CA GLU A 86 6.43 6.75 10.28
C GLU A 86 5.22 7.64 10.01
N PHE A 87 4.13 7.38 10.69
CA PHE A 87 2.87 8.09 10.46
C PHE A 87 2.38 8.89 11.66
N SER A 88 3.09 8.85 12.77
CA SER A 88 2.69 9.56 13.98
C SER A 88 2.97 11.06 13.92
N ASN A 89 3.79 11.50 12.96
CA ASN A 89 4.19 12.92 12.83
C ASN A 89 3.12 13.80 12.19
N HIS A 90 2.10 13.21 11.60
CA HIS A 90 1.07 13.98 10.92
C HIS A 90 0.19 14.70 11.93
N LYS A 91 0.04 16.02 11.76
CA LYS A 91 -0.75 16.85 12.66
C LYS A 91 -2.25 16.84 12.35
N SER A 92 -2.60 16.46 11.13
CA SER A 92 -3.99 16.45 10.69
C SER A 92 -4.78 15.37 11.43
N ARG A 93 -5.81 15.78 12.13
CA ARG A 93 -6.71 14.86 12.80
C ARG A 93 -7.46 13.99 11.80
N SER A 94 -7.89 14.58 10.69
CA SER A 94 -8.58 13.83 9.64
C SER A 94 -7.71 12.71 9.09
N LEU A 95 -6.43 12.97 8.89
CA LEU A 95 -5.51 11.95 8.42
C LEU A 95 -5.32 10.84 9.45
N LYS A 96 -5.18 11.21 10.72
CA LYS A 96 -5.06 10.21 11.81
C LYS A 96 -6.29 9.31 11.86
N ASP A 97 -7.47 9.90 11.73
CA ASP A 97 -8.72 9.14 11.71
C ASP A 97 -8.80 8.22 10.50
N PHE A 98 -8.39 8.72 9.34
CA PHE A 98 -8.34 7.93 8.11
C PHE A 98 -7.43 6.71 8.27
N ILE A 99 -6.23 6.92 8.81
CA ILE A 99 -5.27 5.83 9.03
C ILE A 99 -5.84 4.79 10.00
N TYR A 100 -6.45 5.26 11.09
CA TYR A 100 -7.06 4.37 12.07
C TYR A 100 -8.13 3.49 11.43
N GLU A 101 -9.04 4.10 10.69
CA GLU A 101 -10.13 3.36 10.03
C GLU A 101 -9.60 2.43 8.95
N SER A 102 -8.60 2.87 8.18
CA SER A 102 -7.99 2.04 7.15
C SER A 102 -7.33 0.80 7.73
N ASN A 103 -6.64 0.96 8.86
CA ASN A 103 -6.04 -0.18 9.56
C ASN A 103 -7.10 -1.16 10.06
N ARG A 104 -8.25 -0.67 10.47
CA ARG A 104 -9.35 -1.54 10.89
C ARG A 104 -9.95 -2.30 9.71
N ASN A 105 -10.12 -1.63 8.58
CA ASN A 105 -10.70 -2.25 7.38
C ASN A 105 -9.76 -3.27 6.75
N GLY A 106 -8.45 -3.04 6.83
CA GLY A 106 -7.46 -3.99 6.36
C GLY A 106 -7.14 -3.99 4.87
N HIS A 107 -7.74 -3.09 4.09
CA HIS A 107 -7.40 -2.99 2.66
C HIS A 107 -6.11 -2.22 2.44
N ILE A 108 -5.92 -1.11 3.14
CA ILE A 108 -4.64 -0.41 3.19
C ILE A 108 -4.23 -0.32 4.66
N LEU A 109 -3.05 -0.85 4.94
CA LEU A 109 -2.51 -0.92 6.29
C LEU A 109 -1.31 0.01 6.41
N PHE A 110 -1.26 0.80 7.47
CA PHE A 110 -0.14 1.70 7.75
C PHE A 110 0.62 1.12 8.93
N VAL A 111 1.86 0.70 8.68
CA VAL A 111 2.65 -0.06 9.66
C VAL A 111 4.06 0.50 9.78
N GLU A 112 4.77 0.13 10.84
CA GLU A 112 6.07 0.69 11.15
C GLU A 112 7.24 -0.02 10.46
N ASP A 113 7.10 -1.33 10.22
CA ASP A 113 8.21 -2.12 9.69
C ASP A 113 7.69 -3.35 8.94
N ILE A 114 8.62 -4.09 8.34
CA ILE A 114 8.28 -5.25 7.53
C ILE A 114 7.63 -6.36 8.36
N ARG A 115 8.07 -6.54 9.61
CA ARG A 115 7.48 -7.56 10.48
C ARG A 115 6.00 -7.26 10.72
N ALA A 116 5.67 -6.01 11.03
CA ALA A 116 4.29 -5.59 11.25
C ALA A 116 3.46 -5.76 9.96
N ALA A 117 4.05 -5.45 8.80
CA ALA A 117 3.38 -5.62 7.51
C ALA A 117 3.02 -7.09 7.27
N LEU A 118 3.98 -8.00 7.45
CA LEU A 118 3.75 -9.43 7.23
C LEU A 118 2.75 -10.00 8.22
N GLU A 119 2.81 -9.57 9.47
CA GLU A 119 1.84 -10.00 10.48
C GLU A 119 0.42 -9.58 10.12
N ALA A 120 0.27 -8.34 9.65
CA ALA A 120 -1.05 -7.80 9.28
C ALA A 120 -1.61 -8.43 8.00
N LEU A 121 -0.73 -8.89 7.10
CA LEU A 121 -1.14 -9.46 5.81
C LEU A 121 -1.37 -10.97 5.84
N LYS A 122 -1.16 -11.58 6.96
CA LYS A 122 -1.40 -13.03 7.09
C LYS A 122 -2.78 -13.43 6.64
#